data_86ede719d22c4de9d49a9cfc80bca659
#
_entry.id   86ede719d22c4de9d49a9cfc80bca659
#
_cell.length_a   1.000
_cell.length_b   1.000
_cell.length_c   1.000
_cell.angle_alpha   90.00
_cell.angle_beta   90.00
_cell.angle_gamma   90.00
#
_symmetry.space_group_name_H-M   'P 1'
#
loop_
_entity.id
_entity.type
_entity.pdbx_description
1 polymer ?
#
loop_
_entity_poly.entity_id
_entity_poly.type
_entity_poly.pdbx_seq_one_letter_code
_entity_poly.pdbx_strand_id
1 'polypeptide(L)'
;MKTKFNLSEWALRHRSLVWYFMGIFAVMGVVSYLNLGREEDPSFTIKTMLIQAQWPGASVDEMSKQVTERIERKLEELDVLDYTKSMTMPGQTIVFVYLRDATKGRDVPNTCMRVRNMMNDIRADFPSGVTSLTYNDTFGDVFGNIYAF
;
A
#
# COMPACT_ATOMS: atom_id res chain seq x y z
N MET A 1 7.47 -7.34 61.80
CA MET A 1 6.40 -8.05 61.10
C MET A 1 5.99 -7.21 59.88
N LYS A 2 6.33 -7.66 58.69
CA LYS A 2 5.86 -6.99 57.45
C LYS A 2 4.41 -7.38 57.26
N THR A 3 3.48 -6.48 57.47
CA THR A 3 2.07 -6.66 57.14
C THR A 3 1.96 -6.81 55.65
N LYS A 4 1.75 -8.04 55.17
CA LYS A 4 1.49 -8.30 53.78
C LYS A 4 0.16 -7.65 53.44
N PHE A 5 0.18 -6.64 52.58
CA PHE A 5 -1.03 -6.00 52.09
C PHE A 5 -1.89 -7.06 51.41
N ASN A 6 -3.05 -7.34 51.99
CA ASN A 6 -3.98 -8.33 51.51
C ASN A 6 -5.05 -7.66 50.64
N LEU A 7 -4.90 -7.74 49.33
CA LEU A 7 -5.77 -7.09 48.35
C LEU A 7 -7.23 -7.56 48.50
N SER A 8 -7.42 -8.85 48.82
CA SER A 8 -8.75 -9.45 49.01
C SER A 8 -9.48 -8.87 50.23
N GLU A 9 -8.79 -8.67 51.34
CA GLU A 9 -9.36 -8.08 52.56
C GLU A 9 -9.68 -6.60 52.35
N TRP A 10 -8.81 -5.88 51.62
CA TRP A 10 -9.05 -4.49 51.25
C TRP A 10 -10.29 -4.34 50.37
N ALA A 11 -10.46 -5.22 49.34
CA ALA A 11 -11.61 -5.21 48.45
C ALA A 11 -12.93 -5.47 49.17
N LEU A 12 -12.94 -6.40 50.17
CA LEU A 12 -14.10 -6.68 50.98
C LEU A 12 -14.53 -5.52 51.88
N ARG A 13 -13.54 -4.75 52.36
CA ARG A 13 -13.80 -3.53 53.16
C ARG A 13 -14.33 -2.36 52.33
N HIS A 14 -13.97 -2.29 51.04
CA HIS A 14 -14.33 -1.19 50.18
C HIS A 14 -15.28 -1.62 49.05
N ARG A 15 -16.35 -2.29 49.40
CA ARG A 15 -17.35 -2.85 48.44
C ARG A 15 -17.86 -1.82 47.42
N SER A 16 -18.18 -0.60 47.87
CA SER A 16 -18.67 0.49 47.00
C SER A 16 -17.66 0.84 45.93
N LEU A 17 -16.38 0.89 46.29
CA LEU A 17 -15.28 1.24 45.41
C LEU A 17 -15.02 0.11 44.38
N VAL A 18 -15.14 -1.13 44.81
CA VAL A 18 -15.05 -2.30 43.91
C VAL A 18 -16.17 -2.29 42.87
N TRP A 19 -17.42 -2.06 43.31
CA TRP A 19 -18.54 -1.94 42.39
C TRP A 19 -18.40 -0.80 41.39
N TYR A 20 -17.85 0.35 41.83
CA TYR A 20 -17.57 1.49 40.97
C TYR A 20 -16.56 1.14 39.90
N PHE A 21 -15.43 0.53 40.25
CA PHE A 21 -14.43 0.08 39.26
C PHE A 21 -14.97 -1.02 38.34
N MET A 22 -15.75 -1.97 38.84
CA MET A 22 -16.38 -2.95 37.98
C MET A 22 -17.29 -2.31 36.94
N GLY A 23 -18.06 -1.29 37.31
CA GLY A 23 -18.91 -0.54 36.39
C GLY A 23 -18.10 0.20 35.32
N ILE A 24 -17.02 0.86 35.70
CA ILE A 24 -16.13 1.55 34.76
C ILE A 24 -15.52 0.56 33.78
N PHE A 25 -14.96 -0.54 34.28
CA PHE A 25 -14.35 -1.55 33.40
C PHE A 25 -15.35 -2.19 32.47
N ALA A 26 -16.58 -2.45 32.92
CA ALA A 26 -17.64 -2.97 32.07
C ALA A 26 -17.99 -2.01 30.94
N VAL A 27 -18.16 -0.71 31.25
CA VAL A 27 -18.44 0.33 30.24
C VAL A 27 -17.27 0.49 29.28
N MET A 28 -16.04 0.56 29.79
CA MET A 28 -14.83 0.63 28.94
C MET A 28 -14.71 -0.60 28.04
N GLY A 29 -15.00 -1.79 28.55
CA GLY A 29 -14.98 -3.02 27.78
C GLY A 29 -15.98 -3.00 26.62
N VAL A 30 -17.21 -2.54 26.88
CA VAL A 30 -18.23 -2.41 25.82
C VAL A 30 -17.81 -1.36 24.79
N VAL A 31 -17.35 -0.19 25.21
CA VAL A 31 -16.89 0.86 24.30
C VAL A 31 -15.70 0.39 23.48
N SER A 32 -14.74 -0.29 24.08
CA SER A 32 -13.58 -0.87 23.38
C SER A 32 -14.01 -1.90 22.36
N TYR A 33 -14.97 -2.77 22.71
CA TYR A 33 -15.50 -3.78 21.82
C TYR A 33 -16.24 -3.19 20.62
N LEU A 34 -17.02 -2.11 20.83
CA LEU A 34 -17.72 -1.42 19.75
C LEU A 34 -16.79 -0.66 18.81
N ASN A 35 -15.65 -0.19 19.34
CA ASN A 35 -14.62 0.49 18.55
C ASN A 35 -13.56 -0.45 17.96
N LEU A 36 -13.66 -1.75 18.27
CA LEU A 36 -12.76 -2.72 17.66
C LEU A 36 -13.10 -2.87 16.18
N GLY A 37 -12.16 -2.57 15.31
CA GLY A 37 -12.31 -2.80 13.88
C GLY A 37 -12.57 -4.29 13.62
N ARG A 38 -13.69 -4.58 12.98
CA ARG A 38 -14.06 -5.95 12.58
C ARG A 38 -13.54 -6.21 11.17
N GLU A 39 -12.26 -6.05 10.94
CA GLU A 39 -11.63 -6.52 9.72
C GLU A 39 -11.19 -7.96 9.94
N GLU A 40 -11.83 -8.88 9.24
CA GLU A 40 -11.52 -10.30 9.27
C GLU A 40 -10.14 -10.58 8.68
N ASP A 41 -9.74 -9.78 7.70
CA ASP A 41 -8.39 -9.73 7.14
C ASP A 41 -7.85 -8.30 7.20
N PRO A 42 -6.57 -8.10 7.57
CA PRO A 42 -5.95 -6.79 7.46
C PRO A 42 -6.04 -6.33 6.00
N SER A 43 -6.54 -5.13 5.76
CA SER A 43 -6.63 -4.55 4.43
C SER A 43 -5.24 -4.57 3.78
N PHE A 44 -5.03 -5.57 2.91
CA PHE A 44 -3.79 -5.71 2.17
C PHE A 44 -3.81 -4.69 1.02
N THR A 45 -3.18 -3.56 1.22
CA THR A 45 -3.01 -2.58 0.16
C THR A 45 -1.82 -3.00 -0.69
N ILE A 46 -2.07 -3.37 -1.93
CA ILE A 46 -1.01 -3.67 -2.89
C ILE A 46 -0.31 -2.36 -3.23
N LYS A 47 0.96 -2.27 -2.85
CA LYS A 47 1.82 -1.10 -3.04
C LYS A 47 2.66 -1.24 -4.31
N THR A 48 2.04 -1.79 -5.35
CA THR A 48 2.69 -2.02 -6.64
C THR A 48 1.89 -1.36 -7.74
N MET A 49 2.56 -0.59 -8.58
CA MET A 49 2.00 0.00 -9.78
C MET A 49 2.70 -0.58 -11.01
N LEU A 50 1.95 -0.83 -12.07
CA LEU A 50 2.47 -1.34 -13.32
C LEU A 50 2.42 -0.21 -14.37
N ILE A 51 3.56 0.02 -15.03
CA ILE A 51 3.70 0.94 -16.15
C ILE A 51 4.04 0.11 -17.38
N GLN A 52 3.25 0.26 -18.43
CA GLN A 52 3.46 -0.43 -19.69
C GLN A 52 3.63 0.58 -20.81
N ALA A 53 4.72 0.46 -21.56
CA ALA A 53 4.96 1.26 -22.76
C ALA A 53 5.04 0.36 -24.00
N GLN A 54 4.48 0.83 -25.11
CA GLN A 54 4.50 0.13 -26.38
C GLN A 54 5.16 1.00 -27.46
N TRP A 55 6.11 0.38 -28.16
CA TRP A 55 6.78 0.96 -29.34
C TRP A 55 6.88 -0.11 -30.42
N PRO A 56 5.86 -0.24 -31.28
CA PRO A 56 5.84 -1.26 -32.33
C PRO A 56 7.05 -1.12 -33.26
N GLY A 57 7.72 -2.25 -33.51
CA GLY A 57 8.89 -2.30 -34.38
C GLY A 57 10.24 -2.01 -33.73
N ALA A 58 10.26 -1.58 -32.46
CA ALA A 58 11.50 -1.39 -31.72
C ALA A 58 12.14 -2.72 -31.32
N SER A 59 13.46 -2.80 -31.40
CA SER A 59 14.24 -3.90 -30.85
C SER A 59 14.28 -3.82 -29.31
N VAL A 60 14.66 -4.94 -28.67
CA VAL A 60 14.80 -4.98 -27.19
C VAL A 60 15.82 -3.93 -26.70
N ASP A 61 16.91 -3.75 -27.43
CA ASP A 61 17.98 -2.83 -27.07
C ASP A 61 17.54 -1.35 -27.15
N GLU A 62 16.80 -0.99 -28.20
CA GLU A 62 16.21 0.34 -28.34
C GLU A 62 15.18 0.61 -27.27
N MET A 63 14.28 -0.36 -27.03
CA MET A 63 13.26 -0.27 -26.02
C MET A 63 13.84 -0.11 -24.62
N SER A 64 14.89 -0.89 -24.29
CA SER A 64 15.59 -0.82 -23.01
C SER A 64 16.25 0.55 -22.80
N LYS A 65 17.06 1.01 -23.74
CA LYS A 65 17.86 2.22 -23.59
C LYS A 65 17.05 3.51 -23.72
N GLN A 66 16.06 3.53 -24.61
CA GLN A 66 15.36 4.77 -24.92
C GLN A 66 14.04 4.95 -24.15
N VAL A 67 13.46 3.85 -23.65
CA VAL A 67 12.19 3.92 -22.93
C VAL A 67 12.36 3.43 -21.50
N THR A 68 12.82 2.19 -21.30
CA THR A 68 12.88 1.59 -19.96
C THR A 68 13.79 2.34 -19.01
N GLU A 69 15.04 2.62 -19.41
CA GLU A 69 16.00 3.38 -18.60
C GLU A 69 15.51 4.78 -18.26
N ARG A 70 14.80 5.45 -19.15
CA ARG A 70 14.25 6.77 -18.88
C ARG A 70 13.14 6.74 -17.85
N ILE A 71 12.27 5.71 -17.94
CA ILE A 71 11.22 5.48 -16.96
C ILE A 71 11.86 5.21 -15.59
N GLU A 72 12.80 4.28 -15.51
CA GLU A 72 13.47 3.89 -14.26
C GLU A 72 14.19 5.08 -13.63
N ARG A 73 14.97 5.83 -14.40
CA ARG A 73 15.67 7.02 -13.91
C ARG A 73 14.71 8.08 -13.38
N LYS A 74 13.56 8.26 -14.01
CA LYS A 74 12.56 9.20 -13.53
C LYS A 74 11.87 8.71 -12.26
N LEU A 75 11.68 7.42 -12.12
CA LEU A 75 11.10 6.82 -10.91
C LEU A 75 12.05 6.89 -9.70
N GLU A 76 13.38 6.91 -9.92
CA GLU A 76 14.36 7.09 -8.84
C GLU A 76 14.21 8.43 -8.10
N GLU A 77 13.58 9.44 -8.72
CA GLU A 77 13.25 10.70 -8.06
C GLU A 77 12.12 10.59 -7.03
N LEU A 78 11.47 9.43 -6.93
CA LEU A 78 10.34 9.21 -6.03
C LEU A 78 10.82 8.78 -4.63
N ASP A 79 10.60 9.62 -3.62
CA ASP A 79 11.07 9.42 -2.23
C ASP A 79 10.58 8.12 -1.59
N VAL A 80 9.39 7.64 -2.01
CA VAL A 80 8.72 6.46 -1.47
C VAL A 80 8.95 5.20 -2.32
N LEU A 81 9.83 5.29 -3.34
CA LEU A 81 10.23 4.13 -4.12
C LEU A 81 11.06 3.18 -3.26
N ASP A 82 10.76 1.89 -3.35
CA ASP A 82 11.59 0.83 -2.79
C ASP A 82 12.54 0.30 -3.89
N TYR A 83 11.98 -0.32 -4.90
CA TYR A 83 12.71 -0.75 -6.10
C TYR A 83 11.79 -0.83 -7.32
N THR A 84 12.40 -0.90 -8.50
CA THR A 84 11.72 -1.16 -9.76
C THR A 84 12.15 -2.52 -10.32
N LYS A 85 11.25 -3.16 -11.04
CA LYS A 85 11.55 -4.37 -11.80
C LYS A 85 10.98 -4.21 -13.19
N SER A 86 11.83 -4.29 -14.21
CA SER A 86 11.42 -4.13 -15.59
C SER A 86 11.50 -5.45 -16.37
N MET A 87 10.63 -5.60 -17.33
CA MET A 87 10.65 -6.67 -18.32
C MET A 87 10.49 -6.04 -19.70
N THR A 88 11.57 -6.09 -20.50
CA THR A 88 11.59 -5.53 -21.84
C THR A 88 11.51 -6.63 -22.88
N MET A 89 10.60 -6.48 -23.80
CA MET A 89 10.36 -7.37 -24.95
C MET A 89 10.41 -6.55 -26.24
N PRO A 90 10.54 -7.19 -27.43
CA PRO A 90 10.47 -6.45 -28.68
C PRO A 90 9.16 -5.66 -28.79
N GLY A 91 9.25 -4.34 -28.94
CA GLY A 91 8.08 -3.47 -29.08
C GLY A 91 7.29 -3.17 -27.79
N GLN A 92 7.70 -3.70 -26.62
CA GLN A 92 6.97 -3.50 -25.37
C GLN A 92 7.90 -3.55 -24.15
N THR A 93 7.63 -2.69 -23.18
CA THR A 93 8.24 -2.82 -21.85
C THR A 93 7.18 -2.73 -20.76
N ILE A 94 7.41 -3.48 -19.68
CA ILE A 94 6.58 -3.48 -18.49
C ILE A 94 7.50 -3.15 -17.31
N VAL A 95 7.16 -2.11 -16.55
CA VAL A 95 7.91 -1.70 -15.37
C VAL A 95 7.00 -1.81 -14.16
N PHE A 96 7.40 -2.64 -13.21
CA PHE A 96 6.77 -2.77 -11.90
C PHE A 96 7.41 -1.80 -10.94
N VAL A 97 6.61 -0.96 -10.33
CA VAL A 97 7.02 0.04 -9.34
C VAL A 97 6.61 -0.45 -7.97
N TYR A 98 7.56 -0.77 -7.11
CA TYR A 98 7.30 -1.21 -5.74
C TYR A 98 7.52 -0.05 -4.79
N LEU A 99 6.49 0.28 -4.00
CA LEU A 99 6.55 1.34 -3.01
C LEU A 99 7.00 0.76 -1.67
N ARG A 100 7.71 1.57 -0.87
CA ARG A 100 8.18 1.17 0.47
C ARG A 100 7.02 0.76 1.37
N ASP A 101 7.26 -0.26 2.20
CA ASP A 101 6.28 -0.77 3.16
C ASP A 101 5.81 0.28 4.17
N ALA A 102 6.65 1.25 4.48
CA ALA A 102 6.32 2.39 5.34
C ALA A 102 5.24 3.32 4.76
N THR A 103 4.93 3.24 3.44
CA THR A 103 3.91 4.05 2.80
C THR A 103 2.53 3.63 3.30
N LYS A 104 1.78 4.57 3.87
CA LYS A 104 0.42 4.29 4.37
C LYS A 104 -0.52 3.98 3.20
N GLY A 105 -1.39 2.98 3.34
CA GLY A 105 -2.33 2.57 2.29
C GLY A 105 -3.16 3.72 1.71
N ARG A 106 -3.59 4.69 2.54
CA ARG A 106 -4.33 5.89 2.11
C ARG A 106 -3.52 6.85 1.23
N ASP A 107 -2.17 6.78 1.28
CA ASP A 107 -1.28 7.66 0.52
C ASP A 107 -0.87 7.03 -0.83
N VAL A 108 -1.13 5.73 -1.02
CA VAL A 108 -0.82 4.99 -2.24
C VAL A 108 -1.49 5.59 -3.49
N PRO A 109 -2.81 5.94 -3.48
CA PRO A 109 -3.45 6.54 -4.65
C PRO A 109 -2.82 7.88 -5.05
N ASN A 110 -2.45 8.72 -4.07
CA ASN A 110 -1.79 10.00 -4.34
C ASN A 110 -0.39 9.78 -4.92
N THR A 111 0.33 8.77 -4.44
CA THR A 111 1.63 8.39 -4.98
C THR A 111 1.51 7.88 -6.42
N CYS A 112 0.52 7.06 -6.72
CA CYS A 112 0.26 6.60 -8.09
C CYS A 112 -0.09 7.76 -9.04
N MET A 113 -0.85 8.75 -8.59
CA MET A 113 -1.10 9.97 -9.37
C MET A 113 0.18 10.77 -9.60
N ARG A 114 1.05 10.88 -8.59
CA ARG A 114 2.36 11.54 -8.73
C ARG A 114 3.22 10.82 -9.77
N VAL A 115 3.28 9.50 -9.74
CA VAL A 115 4.00 8.69 -10.74
C VAL A 115 3.44 8.93 -12.15
N ARG A 116 2.12 8.96 -12.33
CA ARG A 116 1.50 9.28 -13.63
C ARG A 116 1.92 10.66 -14.15
N ASN A 117 1.93 11.68 -13.28
CA ASN A 117 2.36 13.03 -13.65
C ASN A 117 3.83 13.03 -14.05
N MET A 118 4.72 12.39 -13.28
CA MET A 118 6.14 12.25 -13.59
C MET A 118 6.39 11.59 -14.96
N MET A 119 5.60 10.56 -15.28
CA MET A 119 5.67 9.88 -16.58
C MET A 119 5.15 10.75 -17.71
N ASN A 120 4.11 11.54 -17.48
CA ASN A 120 3.61 12.49 -18.47
C ASN A 120 4.61 13.60 -18.75
N ASP A 121 5.37 14.05 -17.75
CA ASP A 121 6.42 15.07 -17.91
C ASP A 121 7.52 14.61 -18.86
N ILE A 122 7.93 13.34 -18.80
CA ILE A 122 8.98 12.79 -19.66
C ILE A 122 8.42 12.23 -20.99
N ARG A 123 7.11 12.31 -21.21
CA ARG A 123 6.49 11.76 -22.43
C ARG A 123 7.04 12.40 -23.71
N ALA A 124 7.41 13.68 -23.66
CA ALA A 124 8.00 14.40 -24.79
C ALA A 124 9.42 13.92 -25.12
N ASP A 125 10.11 13.30 -24.16
CA ASP A 125 11.49 12.81 -24.34
C ASP A 125 11.53 11.42 -24.99
N PHE A 126 10.38 10.74 -25.07
CA PHE A 126 10.31 9.44 -25.71
C PHE A 126 10.39 9.54 -27.24
N PRO A 127 10.93 8.52 -27.90
CA PRO A 127 10.92 8.44 -29.37
C PRO A 127 9.48 8.56 -29.93
N SER A 128 9.34 9.18 -31.09
CA SER A 128 8.04 9.39 -31.74
C SER A 128 7.28 8.10 -32.10
N GLY A 129 7.97 6.95 -32.04
CA GLY A 129 7.38 5.64 -32.25
C GLY A 129 6.68 5.05 -31.02
N VAL A 130 6.81 5.64 -29.83
CA VAL A 130 6.10 5.17 -28.61
C VAL A 130 4.64 5.55 -28.73
N THR A 131 3.80 4.55 -28.96
CA THR A 131 2.36 4.75 -29.25
C THR A 131 1.50 4.84 -28.01
N SER A 132 1.84 4.08 -26.96
CA SER A 132 1.04 4.06 -25.73
C SER A 132 1.89 3.97 -24.47
N LEU A 133 1.41 4.65 -23.44
CA LEU A 133 1.91 4.54 -22.07
C LEU A 133 0.68 4.30 -21.19
N THR A 134 0.59 3.10 -20.62
CA THR A 134 -0.55 2.65 -19.83
C THR A 134 -0.12 2.43 -18.38
N TYR A 135 -0.99 2.79 -17.46
CA TYR A 135 -0.76 2.66 -16.03
C TYR A 135 -1.82 1.76 -15.41
N ASN A 136 -1.40 0.81 -14.61
CA ASN A 136 -2.31 -0.04 -13.85
C ASN A 136 -1.90 -0.01 -12.37
N ASP A 137 -2.69 0.66 -11.54
CA ASP A 137 -2.51 0.79 -10.11
C ASP A 137 -3.43 -0.16 -9.31
N THR A 138 -4.33 -0.86 -10.00
CA THR A 138 -5.19 -1.90 -9.43
C THR A 138 -4.66 -3.32 -9.72
N PHE A 139 -3.41 -3.41 -10.17
CA PHE A 139 -2.77 -4.69 -10.43
C PHE A 139 -2.66 -5.50 -9.13
N GLY A 140 -3.38 -6.62 -9.10
CA GLY A 140 -3.42 -7.51 -7.95
C GLY A 140 -4.58 -7.27 -6.98
N ASP A 141 -5.48 -6.32 -7.24
CA ASP A 141 -6.74 -6.25 -6.52
C ASP A 141 -7.53 -7.54 -6.78
N VAL A 142 -7.79 -8.29 -5.72
CA VAL A 142 -8.57 -9.52 -5.78
C VAL A 142 -10.05 -9.14 -5.68
N PHE A 143 -10.77 -9.21 -6.78
CA PHE A 143 -12.23 -9.08 -6.76
C PHE A 143 -12.82 -10.37 -6.19
N GLY A 144 -13.38 -10.30 -4.95
CA GLY A 144 -13.92 -11.45 -4.23
C GLY A 144 -15.23 -12.05 -4.79
N ASN A 145 -15.69 -11.62 -5.94
CA ASN A 145 -16.91 -12.12 -6.57
C ASN A 145 -16.58 -13.08 -7.71
N ILE A 146 -16.49 -14.37 -7.41
CA ILE A 146 -16.40 -15.44 -8.40
C ILE A 146 -17.82 -15.93 -8.70
N TYR A 147 -18.37 -15.58 -9.84
CA TYR A 147 -19.61 -16.16 -10.35
C TYR A 147 -19.25 -17.40 -11.16
N ALA A 148 -19.60 -18.58 -10.65
CA ALA A 148 -19.58 -19.82 -11.43
C ALA A 148 -20.95 -19.96 -12.16
N PHE A 149 -20.94 -20.05 -13.47
CA PHE A 149 -22.10 -20.37 -14.33
C PHE A 149 -22.06 -21.86 -14.67
#